data_2ac041db1795c3e89912c7971badfa31
#
_entry.id   2ac041db1795c3e89912c7971badfa31
#
_cell.length_a   1.000
_cell.length_b   1.000
_cell.length_c   1.000
_cell.angle_alpha   90.00
_cell.angle_beta   90.00
_cell.angle_gamma   90.00
#
_symmetry.space_group_name_H-M   'P 1'
#
loop_
_entity.id
_entity.type
_entity.pdbx_description
1 polymer ?
#
loop_
_entity_poly.entity_id
_entity_poly.type
_entity_poly.pdbx_seq_one_letter_code
_entity_poly.pdbx_strand_id
1 'polypeptide(L)'
;LAKILPMQQADFEGLYEAMEGMPVCIRFLDPPLHEFVPTTEEDIAALAATQGKTVQQIKDIIASLHEFNPMMGHRGCRLAVTYPEIADMQTRAVIRAALAVQGRHPEWTLVPEIMIPLTGEAKELKFVKDIVVKAADEEIAASGITLKYEVGTMIEIPRACLLADEMAKEAEFFCFGTNDLTQMTFGFSRDDAGK
;
A
#
# COMPACT_ATOMS: atom_id res chain seq x y z
N LEU A 1 13.07 4.43 3.47
CA LEU A 1 12.42 3.91 2.25
C LEU A 1 13.44 3.39 1.23
N ALA A 2 14.56 4.09 0.96
CA ALA A 2 15.56 3.66 -0.02
C ALA A 2 16.13 2.24 0.19
N LYS A 3 16.17 1.73 1.43
CA LYS A 3 16.57 0.34 1.73
C LYS A 3 15.44 -0.68 1.50
N ILE A 4 14.19 -0.25 1.60
CA ILE A 4 13.01 -1.10 1.47
C ILE A 4 12.63 -1.30 0.00
N LEU A 5 12.77 -0.26 -0.81
CA LEU A 5 12.41 -0.29 -2.22
C LEU A 5 12.99 -1.51 -2.98
N PRO A 6 14.31 -1.78 -2.94
CA PRO A 6 14.87 -2.93 -3.65
C PRO A 6 14.38 -4.28 -3.11
N MET A 7 14.03 -4.37 -1.82
CA MET A 7 13.47 -5.58 -1.23
C MET A 7 12.06 -5.84 -1.77
N GLN A 8 11.19 -4.83 -1.71
CA GLN A 8 9.83 -4.94 -2.26
C GLN A 8 9.86 -5.19 -3.78
N GLN A 9 10.75 -4.53 -4.51
CA GLN A 9 10.91 -4.78 -5.94
C GLN A 9 11.24 -6.26 -6.21
N ALA A 10 12.18 -6.84 -5.47
CA ALA A 10 12.55 -8.26 -5.63
C ALA A 10 11.38 -9.19 -5.33
N ASP A 11 10.59 -8.91 -4.28
CA ASP A 11 9.40 -9.69 -3.92
C ASP A 11 8.35 -9.62 -5.05
N PHE A 12 8.09 -8.43 -5.61
CA PHE A 12 7.15 -8.25 -6.71
C PHE A 12 7.66 -8.88 -8.02
N GLU A 13 8.97 -8.84 -8.29
CA GLU A 13 9.54 -9.57 -9.44
C GLU A 13 9.25 -11.07 -9.32
N GLY A 14 9.50 -11.67 -8.15
CA GLY A 14 9.18 -13.08 -7.90
C GLY A 14 7.69 -13.39 -8.08
N LEU A 15 6.82 -12.46 -7.69
CA LEU A 15 5.38 -12.61 -7.87
C LEU A 15 4.98 -12.58 -9.36
N TYR A 16 5.46 -11.60 -10.13
CA TYR A 16 5.18 -11.51 -11.57
C TYR A 16 5.72 -12.72 -12.33
N GLU A 17 6.91 -13.21 -11.99
CA GLU A 17 7.47 -14.44 -12.58
C GLU A 17 6.56 -15.66 -12.30
N ALA A 18 6.12 -15.83 -11.05
CA ALA A 18 5.26 -16.95 -10.66
C ALA A 18 3.87 -16.89 -11.33
N MET A 19 3.41 -15.70 -11.70
CA MET A 19 2.10 -15.50 -12.35
C MET A 19 2.14 -15.62 -13.88
N GLU A 20 3.32 -15.74 -14.48
CA GLU A 20 3.50 -16.04 -15.91
C GLU A 20 2.64 -15.17 -16.85
N GLY A 21 2.62 -13.85 -16.60
CA GLY A 21 1.82 -12.90 -17.40
C GLY A 21 0.35 -12.78 -17.00
N MET A 22 -0.10 -13.53 -15.99
CA MET A 22 -1.45 -13.37 -15.45
C MET A 22 -1.59 -12.05 -14.69
N PRO A 23 -2.80 -11.47 -14.59
CA PRO A 23 -3.04 -10.22 -13.86
C PRO A 23 -2.60 -10.32 -12.39
N VAL A 24 -1.96 -9.25 -11.90
CA VAL A 24 -1.53 -9.14 -10.51
C VAL A 24 -1.99 -7.81 -9.94
N CYS A 25 -2.82 -7.87 -8.91
CA CYS A 25 -3.26 -6.70 -8.16
C CYS A 25 -2.45 -6.57 -6.86
N ILE A 26 -1.75 -5.45 -6.71
CA ILE A 26 -0.91 -5.16 -5.55
C ILE A 26 -1.56 -4.05 -4.73
N ARG A 27 -1.95 -4.40 -3.50
CA ARG A 27 -2.46 -3.44 -2.53
C ARG A 27 -1.31 -2.72 -1.84
N PHE A 28 -1.41 -1.40 -1.73
CA PHE A 28 -0.47 -0.61 -0.93
C PHE A 28 -0.52 -0.99 0.55
N LEU A 29 0.52 -0.56 1.28
CA LEU A 29 0.65 -0.76 2.71
C LEU A 29 -0.66 -0.35 3.42
N ASP A 30 -1.29 -1.32 4.07
CA ASP A 30 -2.57 -1.15 4.73
C ASP A 30 -2.47 -1.08 6.26
N PRO A 31 -1.68 -1.96 6.94
CA PRO A 31 -1.57 -1.91 8.39
C PRO A 31 -0.96 -0.59 8.89
N PRO A 32 -1.36 -0.13 10.09
CA PRO A 32 -0.78 1.06 10.71
C PRO A 32 0.67 0.82 11.12
N LEU A 33 1.46 1.90 11.24
CA LEU A 33 2.89 1.82 11.46
C LEU A 33 3.30 1.12 12.77
N HIS A 34 2.44 1.12 13.79
CA HIS A 34 2.76 0.44 15.06
C HIS A 34 2.94 -1.07 14.93
N GLU A 35 2.40 -1.70 13.87
CA GLU A 35 2.58 -3.13 13.62
C GLU A 35 4.00 -3.49 13.15
N PHE A 36 4.76 -2.50 12.69
CA PHE A 36 6.12 -2.69 12.16
C PHE A 36 7.23 -2.26 13.12
N VAL A 37 6.87 -1.80 14.34
CA VAL A 37 7.88 -1.37 15.32
C VAL A 37 8.32 -2.53 16.21
N PRO A 38 9.58 -2.51 16.70
CA PRO A 38 10.06 -3.55 17.61
C PRO A 38 9.32 -3.54 18.93
N THR A 39 9.09 -4.73 19.49
CA THR A 39 8.37 -4.91 20.76
C THR A 39 9.27 -5.35 21.91
N THR A 40 10.46 -5.89 21.61
CA THR A 40 11.42 -6.33 22.63
C THR A 40 12.42 -5.24 22.97
N GLU A 41 12.90 -5.20 24.21
CA GLU A 41 13.92 -4.25 24.65
C GLU A 41 15.23 -4.38 23.85
N GLU A 42 15.58 -5.60 23.45
CA GLU A 42 16.78 -5.91 22.67
C GLU A 42 16.67 -5.29 21.26
N ASP A 43 15.55 -5.51 20.57
CA ASP A 43 15.33 -4.95 19.24
C ASP A 43 15.22 -3.42 19.25
N ILE A 44 14.59 -2.86 20.30
CA ILE A 44 14.52 -1.40 20.51
C ILE A 44 15.93 -0.83 20.67
N ALA A 45 16.79 -1.48 21.46
CA ALA A 45 18.16 -1.04 21.65
C ALA A 45 18.99 -1.15 20.37
N ALA A 46 18.83 -2.24 19.61
CA ALA A 46 19.49 -2.43 18.32
C ALA A 46 19.06 -1.38 17.29
N LEU A 47 17.75 -1.07 17.23
CA LEU A 47 17.21 -0.02 16.36
C LEU A 47 17.74 1.36 16.76
N ALA A 48 17.79 1.66 18.07
CA ALA A 48 18.32 2.90 18.60
C ALA A 48 19.77 3.12 18.16
N ALA A 49 20.62 2.09 18.34
CA ALA A 49 22.01 2.13 17.90
C ALA A 49 22.15 2.36 16.39
N THR A 50 21.33 1.67 15.58
CA THR A 50 21.35 1.80 14.10
C THR A 50 20.94 3.19 13.63
N GLN A 51 20.01 3.84 14.34
CA GLN A 51 19.50 5.17 13.99
C GLN A 51 20.25 6.32 14.67
N GLY A 52 21.22 6.05 15.53
CA GLY A 52 21.93 7.06 16.31
C GLY A 52 21.02 7.81 17.31
N LYS A 53 19.98 7.13 17.80
CA LYS A 53 19.03 7.65 18.78
C LYS A 53 19.21 6.98 20.14
N THR A 54 18.66 7.59 21.19
CA THR A 54 18.58 6.92 22.49
C THR A 54 17.45 5.90 22.52
N VAL A 55 17.54 4.88 23.35
CA VAL A 55 16.46 3.90 23.59
C VAL A 55 15.17 4.62 23.99
N GLN A 56 15.25 5.66 24.83
CA GLN A 56 14.07 6.41 25.24
C GLN A 56 13.40 7.13 24.06
N GLN A 57 14.18 7.73 23.17
CA GLN A 57 13.61 8.36 21.96
C GLN A 57 12.90 7.36 21.06
N ILE A 58 13.40 6.14 20.91
CA ILE A 58 12.71 5.10 20.16
C ILE A 58 11.42 4.68 20.87
N LYS A 59 11.45 4.49 22.20
CA LYS A 59 10.24 4.18 22.98
C LYS A 59 9.16 5.26 22.87
N ASP A 60 9.56 6.52 22.90
CA ASP A 60 8.63 7.65 22.76
C ASP A 60 7.99 7.67 21.35
N ILE A 61 8.76 7.36 20.30
CA ILE A 61 8.24 7.21 18.93
C ILE A 61 7.25 6.04 18.85
N ILE A 62 7.60 4.87 19.39
CA ILE A 62 6.73 3.69 19.42
C ILE A 62 5.42 4.02 20.13
N ALA A 63 5.49 4.68 21.30
CA ALA A 63 4.32 5.09 22.05
C ALA A 63 3.42 6.07 21.25
N SER A 64 4.04 6.98 20.49
CA SER A 64 3.29 7.93 19.67
C SER A 64 2.57 7.29 18.46
N LEU A 65 3.04 6.11 18.03
CA LEU A 65 2.44 5.37 16.93
C LEU A 65 1.33 4.42 17.38
N HIS A 66 1.15 4.22 18.70
CA HIS A 66 0.18 3.26 19.22
C HIS A 66 -1.27 3.69 18.90
N GLU A 67 -2.03 2.75 18.38
CA GLU A 67 -3.43 2.93 18.00
C GLU A 67 -4.33 2.09 18.91
N PHE A 68 -5.37 2.70 19.47
CA PHE A 68 -6.36 1.97 20.30
C PHE A 68 -7.30 1.13 19.44
N ASN A 69 -7.62 1.59 18.24
CA ASN A 69 -8.42 0.86 17.27
C ASN A 69 -7.70 0.85 15.91
N PRO A 70 -6.89 -0.19 15.63
CA PRO A 70 -6.11 -0.27 14.39
C PRO A 70 -6.96 -0.22 13.11
N MET A 71 -8.18 -0.76 13.13
CA MET A 71 -9.07 -0.77 11.96
C MET A 71 -9.48 0.65 11.56
N MET A 72 -9.67 1.55 12.53
CA MET A 72 -10.09 2.95 12.30
C MET A 72 -8.94 3.94 12.41
N GLY A 73 -7.71 3.47 12.57
CA GLY A 73 -6.53 4.27 12.82
C GLY A 73 -5.88 4.86 11.56
N HIS A 74 -4.63 5.29 11.75
CA HIS A 74 -3.79 5.90 10.72
C HIS A 74 -3.13 4.83 9.83
N ARG A 75 -3.86 4.34 8.84
CA ARG A 75 -3.48 3.25 7.95
C ARG A 75 -3.96 3.50 6.51
N GLY A 76 -3.51 2.66 5.60
CA GLY A 76 -3.98 2.63 4.22
C GLY A 76 -3.88 3.98 3.51
N CYS A 77 -4.93 4.42 2.87
CA CYS A 77 -5.00 5.71 2.17
C CYS A 77 -4.62 6.88 3.07
N ARG A 78 -5.05 6.89 4.34
CA ARG A 78 -4.73 7.96 5.31
C ARG A 78 -3.23 8.06 5.56
N LEU A 79 -2.54 6.91 5.65
CA LEU A 79 -1.10 6.85 5.78
C LEU A 79 -0.40 7.40 4.53
N ALA A 80 -0.89 7.03 3.33
CA ALA A 80 -0.36 7.52 2.06
C ALA A 80 -0.59 9.03 1.85
N VAL A 81 -1.65 9.60 2.42
CA VAL A 81 -1.88 11.06 2.42
C VAL A 81 -0.90 11.78 3.33
N THR A 82 -0.62 11.23 4.52
CA THR A 82 0.30 11.84 5.50
C THR A 82 1.76 11.67 5.10
N TYR A 83 2.12 10.51 4.53
CA TYR A 83 3.46 10.15 4.11
C TYR A 83 3.47 9.74 2.63
N PRO A 84 3.30 10.71 1.70
CA PRO A 84 3.18 10.42 0.26
C PRO A 84 4.41 9.72 -0.32
N GLU A 85 5.57 9.85 0.31
CA GLU A 85 6.79 9.14 -0.04
C GLU A 85 6.70 7.62 0.09
N ILE A 86 5.76 7.11 0.89
CA ILE A 86 5.49 5.67 0.98
C ILE A 86 4.79 5.19 -0.29
N ALA A 87 3.77 5.91 -0.74
CA ALA A 87 3.06 5.59 -1.97
C ALA A 87 3.97 5.69 -3.20
N ASP A 88 4.81 6.75 -3.28
CA ASP A 88 5.83 6.90 -4.33
C ASP A 88 6.79 5.69 -4.35
N MET A 89 7.35 5.33 -3.20
CA MET A 89 8.28 4.21 -3.10
C MET A 89 7.65 2.88 -3.50
N GLN A 90 6.45 2.58 -3.03
CA GLN A 90 5.75 1.34 -3.37
C GLN A 90 5.39 1.28 -4.85
N THR A 91 4.95 2.39 -5.44
CA THR A 91 4.69 2.49 -6.88
C THR A 91 5.95 2.18 -7.67
N ARG A 92 7.09 2.80 -7.31
CA ARG A 92 8.36 2.53 -7.99
C ARG A 92 8.77 1.07 -7.87
N ALA A 93 8.59 0.45 -6.72
CA ALA A 93 8.89 -0.98 -6.53
C ALA A 93 8.04 -1.87 -7.45
N VAL A 94 6.73 -1.61 -7.53
CA VAL A 94 5.79 -2.35 -8.38
C VAL A 94 6.14 -2.20 -9.87
N ILE A 95 6.30 -0.96 -10.31
CA ILE A 95 6.54 -0.68 -11.74
C ILE A 95 7.92 -1.16 -12.18
N ARG A 96 8.98 -0.96 -11.38
CA ARG A 96 10.33 -1.49 -11.68
C ARG A 96 10.33 -3.01 -11.78
N ALA A 97 9.63 -3.69 -10.88
CA ALA A 97 9.48 -5.14 -10.92
C ALA A 97 8.79 -5.60 -12.21
N ALA A 98 7.67 -4.97 -12.56
CA ALA A 98 6.95 -5.29 -13.79
C ALA A 98 7.79 -5.02 -15.05
N LEU A 99 8.50 -3.90 -15.10
CA LEU A 99 9.40 -3.56 -16.21
C LEU A 99 10.56 -4.57 -16.35
N ALA A 100 11.15 -4.98 -15.22
CA ALA A 100 12.22 -5.98 -15.21
C ALA A 100 11.74 -7.33 -15.74
N VAL A 101 10.57 -7.78 -15.30
CA VAL A 101 9.96 -9.04 -15.76
C VAL A 101 9.51 -8.94 -17.22
N GLN A 102 8.86 -7.84 -17.62
CA GLN A 102 8.47 -7.60 -19.02
C GLN A 102 9.69 -7.62 -19.97
N GLY A 103 10.83 -7.10 -19.50
CA GLY A 103 12.08 -7.13 -20.27
C GLY A 103 12.65 -8.54 -20.44
N ARG A 104 12.46 -9.42 -19.44
CA ARG A 104 12.87 -10.84 -19.51
C ARG A 104 11.91 -11.69 -20.34
N HIS A 105 10.64 -11.34 -20.33
CA HIS A 105 9.54 -12.08 -20.96
C HIS A 105 8.73 -11.17 -21.91
N PRO A 106 9.30 -10.82 -23.07
CA PRO A 106 8.63 -9.92 -24.02
C PRO A 106 7.35 -10.52 -24.63
N GLU A 107 7.18 -11.83 -24.53
CA GLU A 107 5.97 -12.57 -24.97
C GLU A 107 4.79 -12.39 -24.01
N TRP A 108 5.01 -11.97 -22.76
CA TRP A 108 3.95 -11.70 -21.80
C TRP A 108 3.42 -10.28 -21.97
N THR A 109 2.20 -10.06 -21.53
CA THR A 109 1.60 -8.72 -21.46
C THR A 109 1.28 -8.43 -20.00
N LEU A 110 2.22 -7.79 -19.30
CA LEU A 110 2.01 -7.42 -17.92
C LEU A 110 1.21 -6.12 -17.83
N VAL A 111 0.18 -6.13 -16.98
CA VAL A 111 -0.59 -4.94 -16.61
C VAL A 111 -0.66 -4.91 -15.07
N PRO A 112 0.29 -4.24 -14.40
CA PRO A 112 0.21 -4.06 -12.95
C PRO A 112 -1.06 -3.33 -12.54
N GLU A 113 -1.79 -3.90 -11.59
CA GLU A 113 -2.94 -3.26 -10.95
C GLU A 113 -2.51 -2.77 -9.56
N ILE A 114 -2.55 -1.45 -9.35
CA ILE A 114 -2.17 -0.82 -8.08
C ILE A 114 -3.45 -0.44 -7.34
N MET A 115 -3.65 -1.02 -6.17
CA MET A 115 -4.84 -0.82 -5.36
C MET A 115 -4.56 0.03 -4.12
N ILE A 116 -5.29 1.14 -4.02
CA ILE A 116 -5.22 2.05 -2.86
C ILE A 116 -6.28 1.60 -1.85
N PRO A 117 -5.87 1.14 -0.64
CA PRO A 117 -6.79 0.63 0.36
C PRO A 117 -7.42 1.75 1.19
N LEU A 118 -8.56 1.46 1.83
CA LEU A 118 -9.18 2.26 2.89
C LEU A 118 -9.58 3.68 2.44
N THR A 119 -9.97 3.85 1.20
CA THR A 119 -10.46 5.14 0.70
C THR A 119 -11.90 5.37 1.13
N GLY A 120 -12.18 6.56 1.63
CA GLY A 120 -13.52 6.97 2.07
C GLY A 120 -14.08 8.15 1.29
N GLU A 121 -13.27 8.80 0.44
CA GLU A 121 -13.66 9.96 -0.35
C GLU A 121 -12.86 10.04 -1.66
N ALA A 122 -13.51 10.50 -2.74
CA ALA A 122 -12.89 10.61 -4.06
C ALA A 122 -11.65 11.53 -4.07
N LYS A 123 -11.64 12.58 -3.24
CA LYS A 123 -10.50 13.51 -3.16
C LYS A 123 -9.23 12.87 -2.61
N GLU A 124 -9.34 12.02 -1.59
CA GLU A 124 -8.16 11.31 -1.07
C GLU A 124 -7.67 10.24 -2.03
N LEU A 125 -8.59 9.55 -2.72
CA LEU A 125 -8.23 8.62 -3.79
C LEU A 125 -7.46 9.35 -4.89
N LYS A 126 -8.00 10.47 -5.39
CA LYS A 126 -7.33 11.29 -6.41
C LYS A 126 -5.95 11.76 -5.97
N PHE A 127 -5.81 12.24 -4.73
CA PHE A 127 -4.53 12.71 -4.21
C PHE A 127 -3.45 11.62 -4.26
N VAL A 128 -3.78 10.41 -3.79
CA VAL A 128 -2.82 9.30 -3.80
C VAL A 128 -2.60 8.79 -5.23
N LYS A 129 -3.64 8.71 -6.06
CA LYS A 129 -3.54 8.36 -7.49
C LYS A 129 -2.58 9.29 -8.24
N ASP A 130 -2.65 10.60 -8.01
CA ASP A 130 -1.76 11.56 -8.69
C ASP A 130 -0.27 11.28 -8.36
N ILE A 131 0.04 10.83 -7.13
CA ILE A 131 1.39 10.40 -6.75
C ILE A 131 1.77 9.11 -7.49
N VAL A 132 0.86 8.13 -7.52
CA VAL A 132 1.07 6.85 -8.21
C VAL A 132 1.35 7.07 -9.69
N VAL A 133 0.49 7.81 -10.38
CA VAL A 133 0.62 8.09 -11.81
C VAL A 133 1.94 8.78 -12.10
N LYS A 134 2.30 9.80 -11.33
CA LYS A 134 3.58 10.49 -11.50
C LYS A 134 4.77 9.55 -11.36
N ALA A 135 4.81 8.74 -10.30
CA ALA A 135 5.93 7.82 -10.05
C ALA A 135 6.00 6.71 -11.11
N ALA A 136 4.84 6.17 -11.52
CA ALA A 136 4.77 5.13 -12.55
C ALA A 136 5.25 5.65 -13.91
N ASP A 137 4.75 6.79 -14.34
CA ASP A 137 5.11 7.40 -15.63
C ASP A 137 6.60 7.76 -15.69
N GLU A 138 7.19 8.26 -14.60
CA GLU A 138 8.62 8.52 -14.50
C GLU A 138 9.45 7.24 -14.69
N GLU A 139 9.10 6.12 -14.05
CA GLU A 139 9.81 4.84 -14.17
C GLU A 139 9.65 4.23 -15.57
N ILE A 140 8.44 4.28 -16.13
CA ILE A 140 8.16 3.78 -17.49
C ILE A 140 8.94 4.58 -18.51
N ALA A 141 8.92 5.91 -18.44
CA ALA A 141 9.67 6.76 -19.35
C ALA A 141 11.18 6.51 -19.27
N ALA A 142 11.73 6.31 -18.07
CA ALA A 142 13.15 6.04 -17.85
C ALA A 142 13.59 4.68 -18.40
N SER A 143 12.68 3.69 -18.43
CA SER A 143 12.99 2.34 -18.89
C SER A 143 13.07 2.19 -20.43
N GLY A 144 12.37 3.04 -21.17
CA GLY A 144 12.15 2.91 -22.61
C GLY A 144 11.23 1.75 -23.01
N ILE A 145 10.64 1.04 -22.06
CA ILE A 145 9.67 -0.05 -22.28
C ILE A 145 8.25 0.52 -22.21
N THR A 146 7.38 0.08 -23.10
CA THR A 146 5.94 0.41 -23.00
C THR A 146 5.27 -0.54 -22.01
N LEU A 147 4.74 -0.01 -20.93
CA LEU A 147 3.99 -0.76 -19.92
C LEU A 147 2.66 -0.06 -19.64
N LYS A 148 1.56 -0.81 -19.65
CA LYS A 148 0.27 -0.34 -19.16
C LYS A 148 0.16 -0.72 -17.70
N TYR A 149 -0.55 0.09 -16.92
CA TYR A 149 -0.89 -0.19 -15.53
C TYR A 149 -2.28 0.38 -15.23
N GLU A 150 -2.90 -0.08 -14.17
CA GLU A 150 -4.19 0.40 -13.71
C GLU A 150 -4.11 0.83 -12.24
N VAL A 151 -4.84 1.88 -11.91
CA VAL A 151 -4.95 2.37 -10.51
C VAL A 151 -6.40 2.28 -10.06
N GLY A 152 -6.62 1.47 -9.05
CA GLY A 152 -7.94 1.27 -8.47
C GLY A 152 -7.96 1.43 -6.96
N THR A 153 -9.07 1.09 -6.36
CA THR A 153 -9.25 1.19 -4.92
C THR A 153 -10.01 0.01 -4.33
N MET A 154 -9.83 -0.21 -3.03
CA MET A 154 -10.63 -1.14 -2.27
C MET A 154 -11.85 -0.43 -1.68
N ILE A 155 -13.02 -0.91 -2.00
CA ILE A 155 -14.28 -0.48 -1.37
C ILE A 155 -14.47 -1.32 -0.11
N GLU A 156 -14.22 -0.73 1.04
CA GLU A 156 -14.25 -1.40 2.34
C GLU A 156 -14.79 -0.52 3.47
N ILE A 157 -15.06 0.74 3.18
CA ILE A 157 -15.72 1.67 4.08
C ILE A 157 -17.16 1.86 3.58
N PRO A 158 -18.20 1.76 4.42
CA PRO A 158 -19.59 1.96 4.01
C PRO A 158 -19.83 3.29 3.26
N ARG A 159 -19.14 4.36 3.67
CA ARG A 159 -19.18 5.65 2.96
C ARG A 159 -18.71 5.52 1.52
N ALA A 160 -17.66 4.75 1.25
CA ALA A 160 -17.15 4.54 -0.11
C ALA A 160 -18.18 3.80 -1.00
N CYS A 161 -18.98 2.89 -0.43
CA CYS A 161 -20.07 2.25 -1.15
C CYS A 161 -21.11 3.26 -1.61
N LEU A 162 -21.44 4.25 -0.77
CA LEU A 162 -22.42 5.29 -1.09
C LEU A 162 -21.89 6.33 -2.09
N LEU A 163 -20.57 6.47 -2.20
CA LEU A 163 -19.88 7.38 -3.10
C LEU A 163 -19.21 6.64 -4.28
N ALA A 164 -19.62 5.42 -4.57
CA ALA A 164 -18.98 4.58 -5.57
C ALA A 164 -18.99 5.20 -6.98
N ASP A 165 -20.01 5.93 -7.34
CA ASP A 165 -20.12 6.66 -8.60
C ASP A 165 -19.13 7.83 -8.70
N GLU A 166 -18.82 8.48 -7.56
CA GLU A 166 -17.76 9.52 -7.49
C GLU A 166 -16.37 8.89 -7.53
N MET A 167 -16.17 7.79 -6.79
CA MET A 167 -14.92 7.01 -6.78
C MET A 167 -14.59 6.46 -8.17
N ALA A 168 -15.60 6.00 -8.94
CA ALA A 168 -15.42 5.47 -10.29
C ALA A 168 -14.92 6.49 -11.31
N LYS A 169 -14.96 7.77 -11.01
CA LYS A 169 -14.37 8.81 -11.88
C LYS A 169 -12.84 8.84 -11.77
N GLU A 170 -12.30 8.32 -10.68
CA GLU A 170 -10.87 8.28 -10.41
C GLU A 170 -10.29 6.86 -10.49
N ALA A 171 -11.05 5.83 -10.09
CA ALA A 171 -10.59 4.45 -10.07
C ALA A 171 -10.87 3.74 -11.40
N GLU A 172 -9.91 2.97 -11.89
CA GLU A 172 -10.03 2.13 -13.08
C GLU A 172 -10.64 0.76 -12.76
N PHE A 173 -10.52 0.34 -11.49
CA PHE A 173 -11.16 -0.88 -10.98
C PHE A 173 -11.51 -0.75 -9.49
N PHE A 174 -12.41 -1.61 -9.01
CA PHE A 174 -12.74 -1.79 -7.60
C PHE A 174 -12.41 -3.20 -7.14
N CYS A 175 -11.79 -3.30 -5.96
CA CYS A 175 -11.79 -4.52 -5.14
C CYS A 175 -12.69 -4.31 -3.92
N PHE A 176 -13.08 -5.38 -3.26
CA PHE A 176 -13.99 -5.31 -2.10
C PHE A 176 -13.33 -5.89 -0.86
N GLY A 177 -13.12 -5.04 0.15
CA GLY A 177 -12.58 -5.42 1.45
C GLY A 177 -13.67 -5.94 2.37
N THR A 178 -14.06 -7.19 2.22
CA THR A 178 -15.22 -7.76 2.93
C THR A 178 -15.04 -7.84 4.45
N ASN A 179 -13.82 -7.91 4.97
CA ASN A 179 -13.57 -7.89 6.42
C ASN A 179 -13.98 -6.56 7.04
N ASP A 180 -13.36 -5.47 6.60
CA ASP A 180 -13.63 -4.13 7.14
C ASP A 180 -15.05 -3.69 6.82
N LEU A 181 -15.52 -3.93 5.60
CA LEU A 181 -16.87 -3.55 5.20
C LEU A 181 -17.95 -4.25 6.03
N THR A 182 -17.79 -5.55 6.30
CA THR A 182 -18.72 -6.31 7.13
C THR A 182 -18.71 -5.79 8.57
N GLN A 183 -17.55 -5.61 9.17
CA GLN A 183 -17.41 -5.13 10.54
C GLN A 183 -18.03 -3.74 10.71
N MET A 184 -17.74 -2.81 9.80
CA MET A 184 -18.26 -1.45 9.86
C MET A 184 -19.77 -1.38 9.57
N THR A 185 -20.29 -2.24 8.70
CA THR A 185 -21.70 -2.26 8.33
C THR A 185 -22.55 -2.83 9.47
N PHE A 186 -22.11 -3.90 10.11
CA PHE A 186 -22.83 -4.53 11.21
C PHE A 186 -22.47 -3.95 12.58
N GLY A 187 -21.38 -3.20 12.70
CA GLY A 187 -20.90 -2.68 13.99
C GLY A 187 -20.32 -3.77 14.90
N PHE A 188 -19.80 -4.86 14.34
CA PHE A 188 -19.17 -5.95 15.10
C PHE A 188 -17.68 -6.01 14.81
N SER A 189 -16.89 -6.25 15.86
CA SER A 189 -15.50 -6.69 15.70
C SER A 189 -15.45 -8.16 15.33
N ARG A 190 -14.75 -8.50 14.26
CA ARG A 190 -14.51 -9.89 13.87
C ARG A 190 -13.82 -10.68 14.98
N ASP A 191 -12.92 -10.03 15.70
CA ASP A 191 -12.10 -10.67 16.73
C ASP A 191 -12.89 -10.92 18.02
N ASP A 192 -14.01 -10.21 18.21
CA ASP A 192 -14.89 -10.33 19.37
C ASP A 192 -16.19 -11.10 19.09
N ALA A 193 -16.61 -11.22 17.85
CA ALA A 193 -17.88 -11.83 17.46
C ALA A 193 -17.98 -13.35 17.73
N GLY A 194 -16.86 -14.01 17.99
CA GLY A 194 -16.80 -15.46 18.30
C GLY A 194 -16.86 -15.78 19.79
N LYS A 195 -17.07 -14.81 20.65
CA LYS A 195 -17.14 -14.98 22.11
C LYS A 195 -18.62 -15.03 22.61
#